data_ec0258d0ed4441c54549781ce4558faa
#
_entry.id   ec0258d0ed4441c54549781ce4558faa
#
_cell.length_a   1.000
_cell.length_b   1.000
_cell.length_c   1.000
_cell.angle_alpha   90.00
_cell.angle_beta   90.00
_cell.angle_gamma   90.00
#
_symmetry.space_group_name_H-M   'P 1'
#
loop_
_entity.id
_entity.type
_entity.pdbx_description
1 polymer ?
#
loop_
_entity_poly.entity_id
_entity_poly.type
_entity_poly.pdbx_seq_one_letter_code
_entity_poly.pdbx_strand_id
1 'polypeptide(L)'
;MTWRSGGTTARWTIETNKREAYGLPRFEIEEMRYGLFTCPYQRLPLERAFADAKAFGYDYIELWGGRPHTFAPDLLAGQLREVLRLQEQYEMPVEVYTPEHNAYPYNYMLGSESQWRDAMDYLLRSLRCGRELGAQYTLISVGHSGFMPEKARRERLCRSFRLLAEEAEHLNHRIVIETLTPYETDHFTHAEDLKALLDEVGFGNLFGMCDVVVPFVQGETAAHYIRVLGARMVHLHLADSDGVSDTHLLPGEGKIPFMGWLDELHACGYDGRATIELVTHYIDTPSEAARQALESIRRMEA
;
A
#
# COMPACT_ATOMS: atom_id res chain seq x y z
N MET A 1 -43.20 21.72 19.50
CA MET A 1 -42.18 22.36 18.64
C MET A 1 -41.15 21.30 18.32
N THR A 2 -41.17 20.82 17.10
CA THR A 2 -40.38 19.70 16.59
C THR A 2 -39.06 20.24 16.05
N TRP A 3 -37.95 19.81 16.61
CA TRP A 3 -36.61 20.01 16.02
C TRP A 3 -36.44 19.04 14.88
N ARG A 4 -36.22 19.55 13.69
CA ARG A 4 -35.82 18.77 12.50
C ARG A 4 -34.30 18.70 12.41
N SER A 5 -33.82 17.50 12.18
CA SER A 5 -32.44 17.14 11.86
C SER A 5 -31.93 17.91 10.61
N GLY A 6 -30.97 18.80 10.79
CA GLY A 6 -30.32 19.57 9.72
C GLY A 6 -28.80 19.32 9.63
N GLY A 7 -28.36 18.07 9.76
CA GLY A 7 -26.92 17.78 9.82
C GLY A 7 -26.27 17.33 8.49
N THR A 8 -27.03 16.75 7.58
CA THR A 8 -26.47 16.09 6.39
C THR A 8 -26.21 17.02 5.20
N THR A 9 -27.07 18.00 4.96
CA THR A 9 -26.96 18.87 3.77
C THR A 9 -25.82 19.90 3.82
N ALA A 10 -25.43 20.36 5.00
CA ALA A 10 -24.34 21.33 5.14
C ALA A 10 -22.95 20.69 4.96
N ARG A 11 -22.77 19.44 5.41
CA ARG A 11 -21.51 18.70 5.24
C ARG A 11 -21.26 18.42 3.75
N TRP A 12 -22.25 17.94 3.01
CA TRP A 12 -22.18 17.67 1.57
C TRP A 12 -21.85 18.91 0.72
N THR A 13 -22.36 20.08 1.10
CA THR A 13 -22.12 21.33 0.35
C THR A 13 -20.68 21.85 0.56
N ILE A 14 -20.06 21.57 1.71
CA ILE A 14 -18.66 21.93 1.99
C ILE A 14 -17.71 20.99 1.23
N GLU A 15 -18.03 19.70 1.14
CA GLU A 15 -17.22 18.69 0.44
C GLU A 15 -17.22 18.91 -1.08
N THR A 16 -18.37 19.20 -1.69
CA THR A 16 -18.46 19.53 -3.12
C THR A 16 -17.66 20.78 -3.49
N ASN A 17 -17.65 21.81 -2.63
CA ASN A 17 -16.86 23.03 -2.87
C ASN A 17 -15.35 22.78 -2.76
N LYS A 18 -14.90 21.89 -1.87
CA LYS A 18 -13.47 21.54 -1.75
C LYS A 18 -12.97 20.72 -2.97
N ARG A 19 -13.76 19.78 -3.49
CA ARG A 19 -13.41 19.02 -4.71
C ARG A 19 -13.22 19.92 -5.93
N GLU A 20 -14.12 20.88 -6.14
CA GLU A 20 -14.01 21.87 -7.21
C GLU A 20 -12.72 22.71 -7.08
N ALA A 21 -12.30 23.00 -5.84
CA ALA A 21 -11.05 23.72 -5.57
C ALA A 21 -9.79 22.90 -5.95
N TYR A 22 -9.86 21.58 -5.94
CA TYR A 22 -8.76 20.68 -6.35
C TYR A 22 -8.83 20.28 -7.82
N GLY A 23 -9.84 20.74 -8.60
CA GLY A 23 -9.98 20.43 -10.03
C GLY A 23 -10.30 18.96 -10.33
N LEU A 24 -10.90 18.24 -9.38
CA LEU A 24 -11.21 16.82 -9.51
C LEU A 24 -12.62 16.60 -10.08
N PRO A 25 -12.85 15.58 -10.94
CA PRO A 25 -14.17 15.27 -11.44
C PRO A 25 -15.13 14.85 -10.32
N ARG A 26 -16.43 15.10 -10.51
CA ARG A 26 -17.49 14.61 -9.61
C ARG A 26 -17.69 13.12 -9.85
N PHE A 27 -17.35 12.29 -8.86
CA PHE A 27 -17.74 10.89 -8.80
C PHE A 27 -18.79 10.69 -7.70
N GLU A 28 -19.59 9.65 -7.79
CA GLU A 28 -20.32 9.15 -6.63
C GLU A 28 -19.26 8.71 -5.62
N ILE A 29 -19.28 9.24 -4.41
CA ILE A 29 -18.28 8.92 -3.37
C ILE A 29 -18.60 7.51 -2.90
N GLU A 30 -17.84 6.51 -3.36
CA GLU A 30 -17.76 5.23 -2.68
C GLU A 30 -16.96 5.44 -1.37
N GLU A 31 -17.29 4.70 -0.33
CA GLU A 31 -16.53 4.75 0.93
C GLU A 31 -15.14 4.13 0.71
N MET A 32 -14.12 4.71 1.34
CA MET A 32 -12.77 4.17 1.34
C MET A 32 -12.78 2.75 1.94
N ARG A 33 -12.11 1.80 1.30
CA ARG A 33 -12.09 0.40 1.70
C ARG A 33 -10.84 0.10 2.50
N TYR A 34 -11.00 -0.58 3.64
CA TYR A 34 -9.91 -0.86 4.57
C TYR A 34 -9.38 -2.28 4.44
N GLY A 35 -8.07 -2.41 4.21
CA GLY A 35 -7.34 -3.67 4.16
C GLY A 35 -6.58 -3.97 5.44
N LEU A 36 -6.41 -5.27 5.72
CA LEU A 36 -5.53 -5.76 6.77
C LEU A 36 -4.23 -6.27 6.16
N PHE A 37 -3.09 -5.69 6.58
CA PHE A 37 -1.76 -6.19 6.21
C PHE A 37 -1.35 -7.39 7.07
N THR A 38 -0.88 -8.47 6.45
CA THR A 38 -0.63 -9.72 7.18
C THR A 38 0.76 -9.83 7.80
N CYS A 39 1.65 -8.85 7.60
CA CYS A 39 3.02 -8.86 8.12
C CYS A 39 3.11 -9.15 9.64
N PRO A 40 2.29 -8.55 10.53
CA PRO A 40 2.40 -8.83 11.97
C PRO A 40 2.05 -10.27 12.36
N TYR A 41 1.35 -11.00 11.50
CA TYR A 41 0.88 -12.36 11.81
C TYR A 41 1.93 -13.45 11.62
N GLN A 42 3.19 -13.11 11.36
CA GLN A 42 4.27 -14.07 11.08
C GLN A 42 4.44 -15.19 12.10
N ARG A 43 4.02 -14.99 13.36
CA ARG A 43 4.12 -15.98 14.45
C ARG A 43 2.83 -16.78 14.67
N LEU A 44 1.79 -16.51 13.91
CA LEU A 44 0.50 -17.21 13.96
C LEU A 44 0.24 -17.91 12.62
N PRO A 45 -0.66 -18.91 12.58
CA PRO A 45 -1.13 -19.43 11.29
C PRO A 45 -1.76 -18.31 10.45
N LEU A 46 -1.53 -18.32 9.14
CA LEU A 46 -2.10 -17.33 8.21
C LEU A 46 -3.63 -17.24 8.31
N GLU A 47 -4.29 -18.37 8.55
CA GLU A 47 -5.74 -18.46 8.79
C GLU A 47 -6.24 -17.48 9.85
N ARG A 48 -5.41 -17.17 10.86
CA ARG A 48 -5.76 -16.21 11.91
C ARG A 48 -5.95 -14.80 11.35
N ALA A 49 -5.12 -14.36 10.42
CA ALA A 49 -5.26 -13.05 9.78
C ALA A 49 -6.58 -12.94 9.00
N PHE A 50 -6.97 -14.00 8.28
CA PHE A 50 -8.24 -14.03 7.54
C PHE A 50 -9.45 -14.03 8.50
N ALA A 51 -9.38 -14.82 9.57
CA ALA A 51 -10.43 -14.85 10.59
C ALA A 51 -10.61 -13.49 11.28
N ASP A 52 -9.53 -12.84 11.65
CA ASP A 52 -9.54 -11.54 12.30
C ASP A 52 -10.03 -10.44 11.34
N ALA A 53 -9.59 -10.45 10.09
CA ALA A 53 -10.06 -9.50 9.08
C ALA A 53 -11.59 -9.58 8.92
N LYS A 54 -12.12 -10.79 8.77
CA LYS A 54 -13.58 -11.01 8.68
C LYS A 54 -14.31 -10.57 9.97
N ALA A 55 -13.79 -10.95 11.13
CA ALA A 55 -14.42 -10.67 12.41
C ALA A 55 -14.46 -9.17 12.76
N PHE A 56 -13.41 -8.43 12.40
CA PHE A 56 -13.31 -6.99 12.71
C PHE A 56 -13.96 -6.12 11.65
N GLY A 57 -14.28 -6.67 10.47
CA GLY A 57 -14.94 -5.96 9.38
C GLY A 57 -13.99 -5.18 8.48
N TYR A 58 -12.81 -5.73 8.22
CA TYR A 58 -11.98 -5.32 7.09
C TYR A 58 -12.62 -5.73 5.77
N ASP A 59 -12.31 -5.03 4.69
CA ASP A 59 -12.89 -5.26 3.37
C ASP A 59 -12.04 -6.22 2.52
N TYR A 60 -10.74 -6.30 2.78
CA TYR A 60 -9.79 -7.14 2.04
C TYR A 60 -8.52 -7.42 2.85
N ILE A 61 -7.72 -8.34 2.33
CA ILE A 61 -6.37 -8.64 2.80
C ILE A 61 -5.35 -8.01 1.84
N GLU A 62 -4.35 -7.35 2.40
CA GLU A 62 -3.05 -7.17 1.78
C GLU A 62 -2.11 -8.24 2.30
N LEU A 63 -1.66 -9.09 1.38
CA LEU A 63 -0.93 -10.30 1.73
C LEU A 63 0.58 -10.05 1.69
N TRP A 64 1.23 -10.03 2.85
CA TRP A 64 2.68 -9.92 2.95
C TRP A 64 3.37 -11.18 2.41
N GLY A 65 4.24 -11.02 1.41
CA GLY A 65 4.89 -12.08 0.66
C GLY A 65 6.18 -12.62 1.30
N GLY A 66 6.21 -12.73 2.62
CA GLY A 66 7.32 -13.28 3.38
C GLY A 66 7.02 -14.65 4.00
N ARG A 67 8.09 -15.32 4.48
CA ARG A 67 7.96 -16.55 5.26
C ARG A 67 7.52 -16.25 6.70
N PRO A 68 6.74 -17.16 7.31
CA PRO A 68 6.43 -18.51 6.87
C PRO A 68 5.21 -18.66 5.94
N HIS A 69 4.52 -17.58 5.59
CA HIS A 69 3.18 -17.65 5.02
C HIS A 69 3.14 -17.73 3.50
N THR A 70 3.62 -16.67 2.81
CA THR A 70 3.25 -16.44 1.41
C THR A 70 4.43 -15.98 0.56
N PHE A 71 5.62 -16.46 0.89
CA PHE A 71 6.81 -16.23 0.10
C PHE A 71 6.62 -16.82 -1.32
N ALA A 72 6.83 -16.02 -2.37
CA ALA A 72 6.48 -16.40 -3.73
C ALA A 72 6.98 -17.78 -4.19
N PRO A 73 8.25 -18.19 -3.92
CA PRO A 73 8.69 -19.54 -4.24
C PRO A 73 7.89 -20.64 -3.53
N ASP A 74 7.47 -20.43 -2.29
CA ASP A 74 6.70 -21.41 -1.52
C ASP A 74 5.23 -21.47 -2.00
N LEU A 75 4.65 -20.34 -2.40
CA LEU A 75 3.35 -20.30 -3.07
C LEU A 75 3.35 -21.15 -4.34
N LEU A 76 4.34 -20.96 -5.21
CA LEU A 76 4.49 -21.71 -6.46
C LEU A 76 4.82 -23.20 -6.21
N ALA A 77 5.41 -23.53 -5.07
CA ALA A 77 5.66 -24.92 -4.66
C ALA A 77 4.42 -25.63 -4.10
N GLY A 78 3.28 -24.93 -3.94
CA GLY A 78 1.99 -25.56 -3.59
C GLY A 78 1.17 -24.86 -2.50
N GLN A 79 1.71 -23.87 -1.79
CA GLN A 79 0.97 -23.15 -0.75
C GLN A 79 -0.15 -22.25 -1.29
N LEU A 80 -0.13 -21.92 -2.57
CA LEU A 80 -1.16 -21.09 -3.22
C LEU A 80 -2.59 -21.59 -2.96
N ARG A 81 -2.79 -22.91 -3.04
CA ARG A 81 -4.12 -23.52 -2.82
C ARG A 81 -4.68 -23.25 -1.43
N GLU A 82 -3.82 -23.20 -0.43
CA GLU A 82 -4.24 -22.88 0.95
C GLU A 82 -4.72 -21.44 1.06
N VAL A 83 -4.03 -20.49 0.45
CA VAL A 83 -4.45 -19.08 0.46
C VAL A 83 -5.80 -18.93 -0.26
N LEU A 84 -5.99 -19.56 -1.42
CA LEU A 84 -7.27 -19.54 -2.14
C LEU A 84 -8.41 -20.15 -1.30
N ARG A 85 -8.14 -21.26 -0.59
CA ARG A 85 -9.11 -21.85 0.35
C ARG A 85 -9.49 -20.89 1.48
N LEU A 86 -8.53 -20.15 2.04
CA LEU A 86 -8.78 -19.17 3.10
C LEU A 86 -9.63 -17.99 2.58
N GLN A 87 -9.35 -17.49 1.37
CA GLN A 87 -10.17 -16.44 0.74
C GLN A 87 -11.64 -16.89 0.62
N GLU A 88 -11.87 -18.13 0.15
CA GLU A 88 -13.21 -18.69 0.02
C GLU A 88 -13.87 -18.91 1.37
N GLN A 89 -13.16 -19.54 2.32
CA GLN A 89 -13.68 -19.90 3.65
C GLN A 89 -14.13 -18.68 4.44
N TYR A 90 -13.37 -17.58 4.38
CA TYR A 90 -13.65 -16.37 5.15
C TYR A 90 -14.37 -15.30 4.32
N GLU A 91 -14.64 -15.55 3.04
CA GLU A 91 -15.17 -14.55 2.09
C GLU A 91 -14.35 -13.24 2.16
N MET A 92 -13.03 -13.38 2.20
CA MET A 92 -12.08 -12.29 2.40
C MET A 92 -11.10 -12.27 1.23
N PRO A 93 -11.28 -11.34 0.26
CA PRO A 93 -10.40 -11.29 -0.91
C PRO A 93 -8.99 -10.81 -0.57
N VAL A 94 -8.00 -11.36 -1.25
CA VAL A 94 -6.67 -10.76 -1.34
C VAL A 94 -6.69 -9.76 -2.49
N GLU A 95 -6.55 -8.47 -2.20
CA GLU A 95 -6.58 -7.44 -3.24
C GLU A 95 -5.20 -6.86 -3.56
N VAL A 96 -4.25 -6.96 -2.65
CA VAL A 96 -2.85 -6.57 -2.85
C VAL A 96 -1.93 -7.69 -2.38
N TYR A 97 -0.91 -7.99 -3.17
CA TYR A 97 0.16 -8.91 -2.81
C TYR A 97 1.47 -8.12 -2.74
N THR A 98 2.11 -8.15 -1.57
CA THR A 98 3.29 -7.34 -1.25
C THR A 98 4.49 -8.24 -0.97
N PRO A 99 5.26 -8.64 -2.02
CA PRO A 99 6.43 -9.50 -1.86
C PRO A 99 7.53 -8.79 -1.06
N GLU A 100 8.10 -9.48 -0.08
CA GLU A 100 9.22 -8.97 0.70
C GLU A 100 10.49 -8.89 -0.16
N HIS A 101 11.01 -7.66 -0.40
CA HIS A 101 12.19 -7.47 -1.25
C HIS A 101 13.02 -6.21 -0.93
N ASN A 102 12.57 -5.36 0.00
CA ASN A 102 13.22 -4.06 0.26
C ASN A 102 14.65 -4.19 0.76
N ALA A 103 14.90 -5.18 1.60
CA ALA A 103 16.18 -5.37 2.22
C ALA A 103 16.90 -6.59 1.62
N TYR A 104 17.02 -7.65 2.35
CA TYR A 104 17.74 -8.86 2.00
C TYR A 104 16.75 -10.01 1.79
N PRO A 105 16.96 -10.88 0.79
CA PRO A 105 18.08 -10.92 -0.17
C PRO A 105 17.77 -10.26 -1.53
N TYR A 106 16.57 -9.77 -1.79
CA TYR A 106 16.07 -9.46 -3.13
C TYR A 106 15.97 -7.96 -3.45
N ASN A 107 16.73 -7.11 -2.77
CA ASN A 107 16.81 -5.71 -3.18
C ASN A 107 17.45 -5.58 -4.56
N TYR A 108 16.64 -5.37 -5.59
CA TYR A 108 17.06 -5.29 -6.99
C TYR A 108 17.87 -4.03 -7.32
N MET A 109 17.90 -3.05 -6.42
CA MET A 109 18.69 -1.83 -6.60
C MET A 109 20.15 -1.99 -6.16
N LEU A 110 20.49 -3.03 -5.39
CA LEU A 110 21.84 -3.28 -4.89
C LEU A 110 22.56 -4.36 -5.69
N GLY A 111 23.88 -4.38 -5.53
CA GLY A 111 24.75 -5.48 -5.93
C GLY A 111 25.06 -5.56 -7.42
N SER A 112 25.64 -6.70 -7.79
CA SER A 112 26.10 -7.01 -9.14
C SER A 112 24.94 -7.27 -10.11
N GLU A 113 25.26 -7.40 -11.39
CA GLU A 113 24.29 -7.78 -12.42
C GLU A 113 23.68 -9.17 -12.19
N SER A 114 24.42 -10.12 -11.60
CA SER A 114 23.88 -11.44 -11.27
C SER A 114 22.89 -11.38 -10.11
N GLN A 115 23.15 -10.56 -9.11
CA GLN A 115 22.23 -10.33 -8.00
C GLN A 115 20.97 -9.58 -8.44
N TRP A 116 21.12 -8.62 -9.36
CA TRP A 116 19.96 -7.97 -10.00
C TRP A 116 19.07 -8.99 -10.71
N ARG A 117 19.65 -9.92 -11.50
CA ARG A 117 18.87 -10.95 -12.19
C ARG A 117 18.16 -11.88 -11.23
N ASP A 118 18.78 -12.26 -10.13
CA ASP A 118 18.17 -13.11 -9.10
C ASP A 118 16.99 -12.39 -8.43
N ALA A 119 17.16 -11.13 -8.06
CA ALA A 119 16.09 -10.32 -7.50
C ALA A 119 14.92 -10.10 -8.50
N MET A 120 15.23 -9.85 -9.77
CA MET A 120 14.22 -9.72 -10.81
C MET A 120 13.46 -11.01 -11.06
N ASP A 121 14.15 -12.18 -11.09
CA ASP A 121 13.50 -13.48 -11.22
C ASP A 121 12.52 -13.74 -10.05
N TYR A 122 12.90 -13.36 -8.83
CA TYR A 122 12.01 -13.40 -7.68
C TYR A 122 10.78 -12.51 -7.86
N LEU A 123 10.95 -11.25 -8.29
CA LEU A 123 9.85 -10.32 -8.49
C LEU A 123 8.93 -10.74 -9.64
N LEU A 124 9.46 -11.28 -10.73
CA LEU A 124 8.66 -11.82 -11.84
C LEU A 124 7.80 -13.01 -11.37
N ARG A 125 8.34 -13.89 -10.52
CA ARG A 125 7.55 -14.95 -9.87
C ARG A 125 6.50 -14.38 -8.93
N SER A 126 6.81 -13.31 -8.23
CA SER A 126 5.87 -12.62 -7.33
C SER A 126 4.68 -12.02 -8.09
N LEU A 127 4.89 -11.45 -9.28
CA LEU A 127 3.80 -10.98 -10.15
C LEU A 127 2.83 -12.11 -10.53
N ARG A 128 3.38 -13.29 -10.85
CA ARG A 128 2.55 -14.49 -11.14
C ARG A 128 1.74 -14.91 -9.92
N CYS A 129 2.36 -14.93 -8.74
CA CYS A 129 1.64 -15.21 -7.50
C CYS A 129 0.50 -14.22 -7.25
N GLY A 130 0.76 -12.91 -7.36
CA GLY A 130 -0.27 -11.88 -7.23
C GLY A 130 -1.45 -12.09 -8.19
N ARG A 131 -1.13 -12.40 -9.46
CA ARG A 131 -2.17 -12.70 -10.47
C ARG A 131 -2.97 -13.96 -10.14
N GLU A 132 -2.33 -15.04 -9.72
CA GLU A 132 -2.99 -16.32 -9.39
C GLU A 132 -3.79 -16.24 -8.09
N LEU A 133 -3.38 -15.40 -7.14
CA LEU A 133 -4.14 -15.10 -5.92
C LEU A 133 -5.42 -14.29 -6.20
N GLY A 134 -5.56 -13.73 -7.39
CA GLY A 134 -6.66 -12.84 -7.74
C GLY A 134 -6.47 -11.40 -7.25
N ALA A 135 -5.27 -11.06 -6.76
CA ALA A 135 -4.95 -9.70 -6.33
C ALA A 135 -5.09 -8.71 -7.51
N GLN A 136 -5.54 -7.52 -7.22
CA GLN A 136 -5.64 -6.46 -8.23
C GLN A 136 -4.29 -5.84 -8.53
N TYR A 137 -3.40 -5.82 -7.53
CA TYR A 137 -2.06 -5.27 -7.63
C TYR A 137 -1.04 -6.18 -6.96
N THR A 138 0.18 -6.18 -7.52
CA THR A 138 1.38 -6.54 -6.76
C THR A 138 2.10 -5.24 -6.39
N LEU A 139 2.35 -5.03 -5.10
CA LEU A 139 3.08 -3.87 -4.60
C LEU A 139 4.59 -4.14 -4.71
N ILE A 140 5.31 -3.17 -5.27
CA ILE A 140 6.76 -3.22 -5.39
C ILE A 140 7.31 -1.85 -5.00
N SER A 141 8.16 -1.80 -3.98
CA SER A 141 8.81 -0.58 -3.55
C SER A 141 10.05 -0.25 -4.38
N VAL A 142 10.54 0.97 -4.23
CA VAL A 142 11.70 1.48 -4.99
C VAL A 142 13.04 0.87 -4.54
N GLY A 143 13.12 0.22 -3.37
CA GLY A 143 14.34 -0.35 -2.81
C GLY A 143 15.38 0.71 -2.41
N HIS A 144 16.59 0.28 -2.00
CA HIS A 144 17.71 1.15 -1.61
C HIS A 144 18.88 0.95 -2.56
N SER A 145 19.44 2.03 -3.16
CA SER A 145 20.46 1.94 -4.20
C SER A 145 21.91 1.84 -3.70
N GLY A 146 22.15 1.92 -2.38
CA GLY A 146 23.49 1.91 -1.81
C GLY A 146 24.31 3.12 -2.21
N PHE A 147 23.67 4.28 -2.34
CA PHE A 147 24.29 5.55 -2.75
C PHE A 147 24.92 5.52 -4.16
N MET A 148 24.33 4.74 -5.04
CA MET A 148 24.71 4.69 -6.46
C MET A 148 24.59 6.07 -7.09
N PRO A 149 25.48 6.46 -8.05
CA PRO A 149 25.33 7.72 -8.78
C PRO A 149 23.95 7.85 -9.43
N GLU A 150 23.34 9.04 -9.36
CA GLU A 150 21.97 9.31 -9.77
C GLU A 150 21.58 8.73 -11.14
N LYS A 151 22.43 8.95 -12.14
CA LYS A 151 22.20 8.43 -13.50
C LYS A 151 22.10 6.90 -13.52
N ALA A 152 23.05 6.21 -12.89
CA ALA A 152 23.08 4.74 -12.85
C ALA A 152 21.89 4.18 -12.06
N ARG A 153 21.52 4.84 -10.95
CA ARG A 153 20.37 4.53 -10.13
C ARG A 153 19.06 4.62 -10.94
N ARG A 154 18.86 5.74 -11.64
CA ARG A 154 17.68 5.97 -12.48
C ARG A 154 17.60 4.96 -13.62
N GLU A 155 18.70 4.70 -14.31
CA GLU A 155 18.77 3.69 -15.39
C GLU A 155 18.41 2.30 -14.87
N ARG A 156 18.94 1.91 -13.71
CA ARG A 156 18.66 0.60 -13.10
C ARG A 156 17.19 0.48 -12.67
N LEU A 157 16.64 1.50 -12.03
CA LEU A 157 15.24 1.53 -11.59
C LEU A 157 14.29 1.44 -12.80
N CYS A 158 14.46 2.30 -13.80
CA CYS A 158 13.63 2.29 -15.00
C CYS A 158 13.73 0.98 -15.79
N ARG A 159 14.93 0.41 -15.90
CA ARG A 159 15.15 -0.92 -16.51
C ARG A 159 14.37 -1.99 -15.78
N SER A 160 14.39 -1.97 -14.45
CA SER A 160 13.71 -2.95 -13.61
C SER A 160 12.19 -2.85 -13.79
N PHE A 161 11.63 -1.65 -13.68
CA PHE A 161 10.19 -1.46 -13.84
C PHE A 161 9.69 -1.69 -15.27
N ARG A 162 10.48 -1.45 -16.32
CA ARG A 162 10.10 -1.84 -17.69
C ARG A 162 9.96 -3.35 -17.80
N LEU A 163 10.93 -4.12 -17.30
CA LEU A 163 10.86 -5.58 -17.32
C LEU A 163 9.66 -6.12 -16.51
N LEU A 164 9.40 -5.54 -15.33
CA LEU A 164 8.25 -5.92 -14.50
C LEU A 164 6.91 -5.56 -15.18
N ALA A 165 6.82 -4.37 -15.78
CA ALA A 165 5.62 -3.92 -16.47
C ALA A 165 5.29 -4.77 -17.70
N GLU A 166 6.30 -5.16 -18.47
CA GLU A 166 6.15 -6.07 -19.62
C GLU A 166 5.58 -7.44 -19.17
N GLU A 167 6.12 -8.05 -18.12
CA GLU A 167 5.58 -9.31 -17.59
C GLU A 167 4.17 -9.13 -17.02
N ALA A 168 3.92 -8.04 -16.31
CA ALA A 168 2.60 -7.75 -15.77
C ALA A 168 1.54 -7.56 -16.89
N GLU A 169 1.91 -6.95 -18.04
CA GLU A 169 1.02 -6.89 -19.21
C GLU A 169 0.70 -8.28 -19.76
N HIS A 170 1.71 -9.15 -19.91
CA HIS A 170 1.52 -10.54 -20.34
C HIS A 170 0.59 -11.32 -19.40
N LEU A 171 0.66 -11.04 -18.11
CA LEU A 171 -0.19 -11.64 -17.08
C LEU A 171 -1.58 -11.00 -16.98
N ASN A 172 -1.86 -9.92 -17.70
CA ASN A 172 -3.02 -9.03 -17.48
C ASN A 172 -3.14 -8.65 -15.99
N HIS A 173 -2.04 -8.15 -15.43
CA HIS A 173 -1.89 -7.77 -14.04
C HIS A 173 -1.37 -6.34 -13.90
N ARG A 174 -1.44 -5.79 -12.70
CA ARG A 174 -1.07 -4.40 -12.40
C ARG A 174 -0.04 -4.37 -11.28
N ILE A 175 0.83 -3.37 -11.34
CA ILE A 175 1.82 -3.08 -10.32
C ILE A 175 1.47 -1.74 -9.67
N VAL A 176 1.50 -1.70 -8.35
CA VAL A 176 1.51 -0.46 -7.59
C VAL A 176 2.92 -0.23 -7.03
N ILE A 177 3.46 0.97 -7.23
CA ILE A 177 4.82 1.34 -6.82
C ILE A 177 4.74 2.17 -5.56
N GLU A 178 5.52 1.78 -4.56
CA GLU A 178 5.66 2.46 -3.29
C GLU A 178 6.94 3.28 -3.23
N THR A 179 6.82 4.55 -2.85
CA THR A 179 7.94 5.34 -2.33
C THR A 179 8.22 4.95 -0.88
N LEU A 180 9.46 5.08 -0.45
CA LEU A 180 9.88 4.71 0.90
C LEU A 180 10.32 5.95 1.69
N THR A 181 10.38 5.81 3.01
CA THR A 181 10.90 6.86 3.90
C THR A 181 12.40 7.10 3.64
N PRO A 182 12.93 8.28 3.98
CA PRO A 182 14.39 8.54 3.93
C PRO A 182 15.21 7.65 4.87
N TYR A 183 14.56 6.87 5.75
CA TYR A 183 15.22 5.91 6.64
C TYR A 183 15.44 4.55 5.95
N GLU A 184 14.63 4.23 4.94
CA GLU A 184 14.67 2.96 4.21
C GLU A 184 15.37 3.07 2.86
N THR A 185 15.36 4.25 2.24
CA THR A 185 15.91 4.44 0.90
C THR A 185 16.75 5.71 0.78
N ASP A 186 17.65 5.73 -0.19
CA ASP A 186 18.47 6.88 -0.57
C ASP A 186 17.93 7.61 -1.82
N HIS A 187 16.69 7.30 -2.25
CA HIS A 187 16.10 7.88 -3.45
C HIS A 187 14.59 7.66 -3.55
N PHE A 188 13.91 8.45 -4.40
CA PHE A 188 12.48 8.32 -4.70
C PHE A 188 11.61 8.31 -3.44
N THR A 189 11.70 9.41 -2.68
CA THR A 189 10.97 9.59 -1.42
C THR A 189 9.78 10.54 -1.53
N HIS A 190 9.56 11.17 -2.69
CA HIS A 190 8.51 12.16 -2.93
C HIS A 190 7.52 11.73 -4.02
N ALA A 191 6.33 12.31 -4.00
CA ALA A 191 5.30 12.05 -5.01
C ALA A 191 5.76 12.41 -6.43
N GLU A 192 6.55 13.48 -6.59
CA GLU A 192 7.12 13.92 -7.86
C GLU A 192 8.10 12.90 -8.44
N ASP A 193 8.90 12.27 -7.58
CA ASP A 193 9.83 11.21 -7.99
C ASP A 193 9.05 10.01 -8.57
N LEU A 194 7.99 9.59 -7.86
CA LEU A 194 7.12 8.51 -8.30
C LEU A 194 6.43 8.85 -9.62
N LYS A 195 5.91 10.09 -9.73
CA LYS A 195 5.33 10.57 -10.99
C LYS A 195 6.32 10.52 -12.14
N ALA A 196 7.54 11.00 -11.91
CA ALA A 196 8.59 11.02 -12.92
C ALA A 196 8.99 9.60 -13.36
N LEU A 197 9.04 8.65 -12.42
CA LEU A 197 9.28 7.23 -12.73
C LEU A 197 8.17 6.64 -13.59
N LEU A 198 6.90 6.82 -13.20
CA LEU A 198 5.74 6.35 -13.95
C LEU A 198 5.68 6.92 -15.38
N ASP A 199 6.01 8.22 -15.53
CA ASP A 199 6.04 8.89 -16.82
C ASP A 199 7.22 8.38 -17.71
N GLU A 200 8.40 8.14 -17.13
CA GLU A 200 9.57 7.66 -17.87
C GLU A 200 9.48 6.20 -18.28
N VAL A 201 8.92 5.35 -17.42
CA VAL A 201 8.69 3.93 -17.75
C VAL A 201 7.59 3.79 -18.77
N GLY A 202 6.48 4.54 -18.63
CA GLY A 202 5.48 4.78 -19.67
C GLY A 202 4.49 3.63 -19.91
N PHE A 203 4.28 2.73 -18.96
CA PHE A 203 3.32 1.62 -19.06
C PHE A 203 2.00 1.94 -18.36
N GLY A 204 0.88 1.55 -18.98
CA GLY A 204 -0.47 1.80 -18.47
C GLY A 204 -0.90 0.92 -17.28
N ASN A 205 -0.14 -0.13 -16.98
CA ASN A 205 -0.38 -1.06 -15.87
C ASN A 205 0.46 -0.75 -14.61
N LEU A 206 1.16 0.41 -14.61
CA LEU A 206 1.89 0.92 -13.46
C LEU A 206 1.12 2.04 -12.76
N PHE A 207 0.98 1.91 -11.46
CA PHE A 207 0.29 2.84 -10.58
C PHE A 207 1.20 3.23 -9.41
N GLY A 208 0.81 4.24 -8.68
CA GLY A 208 1.51 4.68 -7.48
C GLY A 208 0.62 4.57 -6.24
N MET A 209 1.26 4.57 -5.10
CA MET A 209 0.63 4.63 -3.80
C MET A 209 1.30 5.66 -2.89
N CYS A 210 0.73 5.82 -1.71
CA CYS A 210 1.31 6.59 -0.62
C CYS A 210 1.21 5.78 0.68
N ASP A 211 2.34 5.42 1.26
CA ASP A 211 2.40 5.18 2.70
C ASP A 211 2.40 6.55 3.39
N VAL A 212 1.46 6.77 4.31
CA VAL A 212 1.28 8.08 4.96
C VAL A 212 2.46 8.49 5.85
N VAL A 213 3.28 7.54 6.28
CA VAL A 213 4.51 7.80 7.04
C VAL A 213 5.54 8.54 6.16
N VAL A 214 5.64 8.19 4.88
CA VAL A 214 6.60 8.77 3.93
C VAL A 214 6.47 10.30 3.81
N PRO A 215 5.31 10.87 3.42
CA PRO A 215 5.15 12.33 3.39
C PRO A 215 5.24 12.95 4.78
N PHE A 216 4.74 12.27 5.82
CA PHE A 216 4.70 12.85 7.16
C PHE A 216 6.10 13.16 7.72
N VAL A 217 7.05 12.23 7.62
CA VAL A 217 8.42 12.46 8.09
C VAL A 217 9.19 13.50 7.27
N GLN A 218 8.65 13.90 6.13
CA GLN A 218 9.20 14.93 5.23
C GLN A 218 8.43 16.25 5.29
N GLY A 219 7.40 16.36 6.13
CA GLY A 219 6.57 17.56 6.26
C GLY A 219 5.58 17.78 5.11
N GLU A 220 5.23 16.72 4.40
CA GLU A 220 4.22 16.69 3.34
C GLU A 220 2.93 16.00 3.80
N THR A 221 1.91 15.89 2.93
CA THR A 221 0.64 15.23 3.23
C THR A 221 0.30 14.15 2.19
N ALA A 222 -0.50 13.15 2.59
CA ALA A 222 -1.01 12.15 1.65
C ALA A 222 -1.84 12.78 0.51
N ALA A 223 -2.58 13.84 0.78
CA ALA A 223 -3.32 14.59 -0.24
C ALA A 223 -2.42 15.20 -1.33
N HIS A 224 -1.14 15.47 -1.03
CA HIS A 224 -0.16 15.89 -2.03
C HIS A 224 0.08 14.81 -3.08
N TYR A 225 0.21 13.54 -2.66
CA TYR A 225 0.34 12.40 -3.56
C TYR A 225 -0.85 12.28 -4.51
N ILE A 226 -2.08 12.46 -4.00
CA ILE A 226 -3.29 12.44 -4.85
C ILE A 226 -3.24 13.54 -5.89
N ARG A 227 -2.85 14.76 -5.53
CA ARG A 227 -2.74 15.88 -6.47
C ARG A 227 -1.69 15.65 -7.56
N VAL A 228 -0.55 15.05 -7.20
CA VAL A 228 0.57 14.80 -8.12
C VAL A 228 0.30 13.63 -9.06
N LEU A 229 -0.23 12.52 -8.53
CA LEU A 229 -0.43 11.27 -9.27
C LEU A 229 -1.79 11.21 -9.98
N GLY A 230 -2.81 11.93 -9.48
CA GLY A 230 -4.16 11.91 -10.02
C GLY A 230 -4.75 10.51 -10.03
N ALA A 231 -5.31 10.09 -11.16
CA ALA A 231 -5.93 8.77 -11.33
C ALA A 231 -4.95 7.58 -11.22
N ARG A 232 -3.64 7.84 -11.16
CA ARG A 232 -2.64 6.79 -10.91
C ARG A 232 -2.40 6.52 -9.44
N MET A 233 -2.97 7.30 -8.53
CA MET A 233 -2.95 7.06 -7.09
C MET A 233 -4.07 6.08 -6.74
N VAL A 234 -3.73 4.82 -6.43
CA VAL A 234 -4.73 3.73 -6.30
C VAL A 234 -4.69 3.01 -4.96
N HIS A 235 -3.72 3.32 -4.10
CA HIS A 235 -3.51 2.62 -2.84
C HIS A 235 -2.90 3.53 -1.78
N LEU A 236 -3.26 3.28 -0.51
CA LEU A 236 -2.70 3.91 0.67
C LEU A 236 -2.23 2.85 1.66
N HIS A 237 -1.12 3.10 2.34
CA HIS A 237 -0.82 2.50 3.63
C HIS A 237 -1.12 3.48 4.75
N LEU A 238 -1.80 3.00 5.79
CA LEU A 238 -2.15 3.77 6.97
C LEU A 238 -1.44 3.18 8.19
N ALA A 239 -0.49 3.92 8.71
CA ALA A 239 0.15 3.68 9.99
C ALA A 239 0.44 5.01 10.65
N ASP A 240 0.57 5.06 11.97
CA ASP A 240 0.97 6.29 12.65
C ASP A 240 2.50 6.34 12.84
N SER A 241 3.05 7.50 13.07
CA SER A 241 4.48 7.73 13.11
C SER A 241 4.90 8.63 14.28
N ASP A 242 6.10 8.36 14.79
CA ASP A 242 6.76 9.23 15.76
C ASP A 242 7.32 10.52 15.13
N GLY A 243 7.34 10.61 13.80
CA GLY A 243 7.81 11.74 13.00
C GLY A 243 9.34 11.85 12.87
N VAL A 244 10.09 10.87 13.37
CA VAL A 244 11.56 10.89 13.37
C VAL A 244 12.21 9.56 13.02
N SER A 245 11.41 8.56 12.71
CA SER A 245 11.86 7.23 12.29
C SER A 245 10.81 6.54 11.45
N ASP A 246 11.16 5.37 10.91
CA ASP A 246 10.25 4.51 10.16
C ASP A 246 9.42 3.63 11.13
N THR A 247 8.55 4.29 11.91
CA THR A 247 7.64 3.59 12.82
C THR A 247 6.26 3.43 12.20
N HIS A 248 5.71 2.23 12.32
CA HIS A 248 4.34 1.91 11.94
C HIS A 248 3.52 1.66 13.20
N LEU A 249 3.09 2.76 13.85
CA LEU A 249 2.28 2.74 15.07
C LEU A 249 0.81 2.58 14.74
N LEU A 250 0.03 2.17 15.74
CA LEU A 250 -1.43 2.18 15.65
C LEU A 250 -1.93 3.61 15.34
N PRO A 251 -2.87 3.79 14.40
CA PRO A 251 -3.47 5.09 14.12
C PRO A 251 -4.01 5.76 15.41
N GLY A 252 -3.45 6.93 15.73
CA GLY A 252 -3.74 7.69 16.94
C GLY A 252 -2.73 7.50 18.09
N GLU A 253 -1.73 6.65 17.96
CA GLU A 253 -0.64 6.50 18.93
C GLU A 253 0.60 7.34 18.61
N GLY A 254 0.68 7.88 17.39
CA GLY A 254 1.79 8.69 16.93
C GLY A 254 1.46 10.18 16.85
N LYS A 255 2.00 10.83 15.82
CA LYS A 255 1.92 12.28 15.61
C LYS A 255 1.24 12.67 14.30
N ILE A 256 0.84 11.72 13.45
CA ILE A 256 0.11 12.02 12.21
C ILE A 256 -1.24 12.63 12.59
N PRO A 257 -1.61 13.80 12.04
CA PRO A 257 -2.90 14.42 12.31
C PRO A 257 -4.02 13.74 11.51
N PHE A 258 -4.30 12.47 11.82
CA PHE A 258 -5.18 11.59 11.02
C PHE A 258 -6.54 12.20 10.70
N MET A 259 -7.22 12.83 11.66
CA MET A 259 -8.53 13.44 11.40
C MET A 259 -8.46 14.45 10.25
N GLY A 260 -7.46 15.35 10.29
CA GLY A 260 -7.26 16.33 9.23
C GLY A 260 -6.88 15.70 7.89
N TRP A 261 -6.07 14.63 7.91
CA TRP A 261 -5.64 13.93 6.70
C TRP A 261 -6.77 13.10 6.07
N LEU A 262 -7.59 12.42 6.88
CA LEU A 262 -8.78 11.71 6.39
C LEU A 262 -9.77 12.71 5.76
N ASP A 263 -9.99 13.88 6.39
CA ASP A 263 -10.80 14.96 5.80
C ASP A 263 -10.24 15.43 4.45
N GLU A 264 -8.91 15.58 4.34
CA GLU A 264 -8.26 15.98 3.08
C GLU A 264 -8.38 14.90 1.99
N LEU A 265 -8.20 13.62 2.35
CA LEU A 265 -8.37 12.49 1.43
C LEU A 265 -9.80 12.43 0.89
N HIS A 266 -10.80 12.54 1.76
CA HIS A 266 -12.21 12.62 1.36
C HIS A 266 -12.48 13.85 0.49
N ALA A 267 -11.94 15.03 0.85
CA ALA A 267 -12.09 16.24 0.06
C ALA A 267 -11.44 16.16 -1.33
N CYS A 268 -10.34 15.40 -1.46
CA CYS A 268 -9.73 15.06 -2.76
C CYS A 268 -10.51 13.99 -3.52
N GLY A 269 -11.51 13.38 -2.89
CA GLY A 269 -12.34 12.33 -3.48
C GLY A 269 -11.61 11.02 -3.64
N TYR A 270 -10.71 10.69 -2.73
CA TYR A 270 -10.10 9.37 -2.69
C TYR A 270 -11.13 8.36 -2.19
N ASP A 271 -11.43 7.39 -3.03
CA ASP A 271 -12.37 6.29 -2.81
C ASP A 271 -11.70 4.92 -3.02
N GLY A 272 -10.37 4.93 -2.95
CA GLY A 272 -9.54 3.76 -3.19
C GLY A 272 -9.36 2.86 -1.96
N ARG A 273 -8.31 2.06 -2.03
CA ARG A 273 -7.89 1.14 -0.97
C ARG A 273 -6.99 1.84 0.02
N ALA A 274 -7.20 1.53 1.30
CA ALA A 274 -6.34 1.96 2.38
C ALA A 274 -6.03 0.77 3.28
N THR A 275 -4.85 0.20 3.14
CA THR A 275 -4.41 -0.90 4.02
C THR A 275 -3.86 -0.33 5.32
N ILE A 276 -4.32 -0.85 6.45
CA ILE A 276 -3.70 -0.58 7.75
C ILE A 276 -2.42 -1.42 7.82
N GLU A 277 -1.28 -0.73 7.73
CA GLU A 277 0.04 -1.34 7.69
C GLU A 277 0.68 -1.35 9.07
N LEU A 278 0.46 -2.42 9.80
CA LEU A 278 1.23 -2.70 11.00
C LEU A 278 2.32 -3.73 10.66
N VAL A 279 3.50 -3.52 11.22
CA VAL A 279 4.65 -4.37 10.97
C VAL A 279 5.09 -5.11 12.25
N THR A 280 6.36 -5.44 12.39
CA THR A 280 6.89 -6.28 13.46
C THR A 280 6.73 -5.72 14.88
N HIS A 281 6.40 -4.43 15.05
CA HIS A 281 6.15 -3.83 16.37
C HIS A 281 5.02 -4.56 17.13
N TYR A 282 4.01 -5.06 16.41
CA TYR A 282 2.84 -5.74 16.98
C TYR A 282 2.82 -7.25 16.75
N ILE A 283 3.97 -7.85 16.44
CA ILE A 283 4.11 -9.28 16.09
C ILE A 283 3.65 -10.25 17.21
N ASP A 284 3.68 -9.81 18.46
CA ASP A 284 3.23 -10.61 19.61
C ASP A 284 1.73 -10.48 19.92
N THR A 285 1.10 -9.42 19.40
CA THR A 285 -0.33 -9.13 19.65
C THR A 285 -1.06 -8.69 18.38
N PRO A 286 -0.87 -9.36 17.21
CA PRO A 286 -1.36 -8.86 15.93
C PRO A 286 -2.88 -8.76 15.86
N SER A 287 -3.62 -9.69 16.46
CA SER A 287 -5.09 -9.66 16.47
C SER A 287 -5.64 -8.44 17.22
N GLU A 288 -5.07 -8.12 18.36
CA GLU A 288 -5.51 -6.97 19.16
C GLU A 288 -5.14 -5.66 18.45
N ALA A 289 -3.93 -5.59 17.90
CA ALA A 289 -3.48 -4.43 17.14
C ALA A 289 -4.35 -4.18 15.90
N ALA A 290 -4.66 -5.23 15.13
CA ALA A 290 -5.53 -5.12 13.96
C ALA A 290 -6.94 -4.62 14.34
N ARG A 291 -7.53 -5.12 15.43
CA ARG A 291 -8.83 -4.66 15.91
C ARG A 291 -8.79 -3.18 16.30
N GLN A 292 -7.83 -2.80 17.14
CA GLN A 292 -7.68 -1.42 17.65
C GLN A 292 -7.42 -0.42 16.51
N ALA A 293 -6.60 -0.78 15.53
CA ALA A 293 -6.26 0.08 14.41
C ALA A 293 -7.49 0.45 13.58
N LEU A 294 -8.31 -0.53 13.16
CA LEU A 294 -9.53 -0.28 12.40
C LEU A 294 -10.57 0.50 13.21
N GLU A 295 -10.76 0.15 14.48
CA GLU A 295 -11.65 0.89 15.38
C GLU A 295 -11.19 2.36 15.56
N SER A 296 -9.87 2.60 15.59
CA SER A 296 -9.32 3.96 15.70
C SER A 296 -9.62 4.78 14.46
N ILE A 297 -9.36 4.25 13.26
CA ILE A 297 -9.67 4.93 11.99
C ILE A 297 -11.16 5.25 11.92
N ARG A 298 -12.03 4.28 12.14
CA ARG A 298 -13.49 4.48 12.08
C ARG A 298 -14.01 5.53 13.08
N ARG A 299 -13.38 5.63 14.25
CA ARG A 299 -13.71 6.71 15.22
C ARG A 299 -13.27 8.08 14.74
N MET A 300 -12.18 8.17 13.99
CA MET A 300 -11.67 9.43 13.45
C MET A 300 -12.49 9.92 12.25
N GLU A 301 -13.18 9.02 11.55
CA GLU A 301 -14.08 9.35 10.43
C GLU A 301 -15.49 9.72 10.89
N ALA A 302 -15.90 9.32 12.10
CA ALA A 302 -17.25 9.55 12.65
C ALA A 302 -17.45 10.98 13.16
#